data_693fe5430da71a1d0dac3e6999a4ef4f
#
_entry.id   693fe5430da71a1d0dac3e6999a4ef4f
#
_cell.length_a   1.000
_cell.length_b   1.000
_cell.length_c   1.000
_cell.angle_alpha   90.00
_cell.angle_beta   90.00
_cell.angle_gamma   90.00
#
_symmetry.space_group_name_H-M   'P 1'
#
loop_
_entity.id
_entity.type
_entity.pdbx_description
1 polymer ?
#
loop_
_entity_poly.entity_id
_entity_poly.type
_entity_poly.pdbx_seq_one_letter_code
_entity_poly.pdbx_strand_id
1 'polypeptide(L)'
;MSSRKKKKTGNPPETAEDADSVLLLYSGLEDAFIGTVEQYGRPPIACYSKRLTISILEKEFRLSARQAQERYEFEYLQNDFADATPCFLDDENP
;
A
#
# COMPACT_ATOMS: atom_id res chain seq x y z
N MET A 1 -3.76 -0.37 16.60
CA MET A 1 -3.74 0.16 15.94
C MET A 1 -3.70 0.48 15.57
N SER A 2 -3.45 0.39 15.63
CA SER A 2 -3.38 0.90 14.88
C SER A 2 -2.97 1.15 14.66
N SER A 3 -2.58 1.36 14.72
CA SER A 3 -2.18 1.87 14.25
C SER A 3 -1.59 2.07 14.18
N ARG A 4 -0.91 2.17 14.26
CA ARG A 4 -0.46 2.65 13.99
C ARG A 4 -0.33 3.17 13.49
N LYS A 5 -0.40 3.76 13.54
CA LYS A 5 -0.37 4.52 13.01
C LYS A 5 -0.32 4.97 12.39
N LYS A 6 -0.07 5.43 12.39
CA LYS A 6 -0.12 6.13 11.83
C LYS A 6 -0.11 6.41 11.03
N LYS A 7 0.13 6.76 10.71
CA LYS A 7 0.01 7.25 10.05
C LYS A 7 0.00 7.45 9.19
N LYS A 8 0.34 7.70 8.57
CA LYS A 8 0.22 8.20 7.88
C LYS A 8 0.23 8.48 6.89
N THR A 9 0.08 8.38 6.55
CA THR A 9 -0.12 8.87 5.37
C THR A 9 0.81 9.92 5.00
N GLY A 10 1.48 9.95 4.04
CA GLY A 10 2.44 10.92 3.72
C GLY A 10 3.28 11.36 4.88
N ASN A 11 2.88 11.07 6.02
CA ASN A 11 3.66 11.40 7.17
C ASN A 11 4.81 10.46 7.28
N PRO A 12 5.98 10.95 7.60
CA PRO A 12 7.05 10.03 7.91
C PRO A 12 6.64 9.20 9.10
N PRO A 13 6.85 7.92 9.06
CA PRO A 13 6.53 7.11 10.20
C PRO A 13 7.38 7.50 11.38
N GLU A 14 6.80 7.38 12.54
CA GLU A 14 7.57 7.67 13.73
C GLU A 14 8.69 6.70 13.86
N THR A 15 8.53 5.56 13.27
CA THR A 15 9.58 4.59 13.33
C THR A 15 10.79 5.00 12.59
N ALA A 16 10.74 6.09 11.92
CA ALA A 16 11.87 6.47 11.13
C ALA A 16 12.99 7.00 11.96
N GLU A 17 13.02 6.64 13.19
CA GLU A 17 14.22 6.91 13.94
C GLU A 17 15.40 6.34 13.22
N ASP A 18 15.15 5.33 12.43
CA ASP A 18 16.14 4.85 11.54
C ASP A 18 15.95 5.64 10.26
N ALA A 19 16.76 6.62 10.05
CA ALA A 19 16.56 7.55 8.96
C ALA A 19 16.53 6.86 7.62
N ASP A 20 17.11 5.68 7.54
CA ASP A 20 17.15 4.98 6.27
C ASP A 20 15.93 4.14 6.01
N SER A 21 15.02 4.07 6.97
CA SER A 21 13.88 3.18 6.88
C SER A 21 12.59 3.93 6.81
N VAL A 22 12.38 4.63 5.73
CA VAL A 22 11.12 5.32 5.53
C VAL A 22 10.14 4.35 4.88
N LEU A 23 9.03 4.11 5.56
CA LEU A 23 8.01 3.22 5.05
C LEU A 23 6.88 4.07 4.49
N LEU A 24 6.68 3.97 3.17
CA LEU A 24 5.61 4.70 2.51
C LEU A 24 4.31 3.93 2.64
N LEU A 25 3.27 4.63 3.04
CA LEU A 25 1.95 4.03 3.19
C LEU A 25 0.95 4.82 2.37
N TYR A 26 -0.06 4.12 1.85
CA TYR A 26 -1.12 4.76 1.08
C TYR A 26 -2.26 5.10 2.01
N SER A 27 -2.65 6.37 1.97
CA SER A 27 -3.80 6.82 2.71
C SER A 27 -5.07 6.25 2.07
N GLY A 28 -5.95 5.74 2.89
CA GLY A 28 -7.19 5.16 2.39
C GLY A 28 -7.14 3.68 2.11
N LEU A 29 -5.96 3.08 2.18
CA LEU A 29 -5.82 1.65 1.95
C LEU A 29 -5.45 0.88 3.21
N GLU A 30 -5.76 1.46 4.36
CA GLU A 30 -5.36 0.84 5.63
C GLU A 30 -5.90 -0.58 5.76
N ASP A 31 -7.13 -0.79 5.32
CA ASP A 31 -7.76 -2.10 5.45
C ASP A 31 -7.19 -3.13 4.48
N ALA A 32 -6.43 -2.68 3.51
CA ALA A 32 -5.79 -3.60 2.57
C ALA A 32 -4.34 -3.88 2.93
N PHE A 33 -3.83 -3.22 3.96
CA PHE A 33 -2.44 -3.40 4.35
C PHE A 33 -2.24 -4.79 4.95
N ILE A 34 -1.24 -5.50 4.42
CA ILE A 34 -0.96 -6.86 4.88
C ILE A 34 0.23 -6.89 5.83
N GLY A 35 1.23 -6.09 5.55
CA GLY A 35 2.45 -6.10 6.33
C GLY A 35 3.59 -5.53 5.52
N THR A 36 4.80 -5.84 5.93
CA THR A 36 5.98 -5.34 5.23
C THR A 36 6.70 -6.48 4.55
N VAL A 37 7.40 -6.14 3.50
CA VAL A 37 8.22 -7.09 2.77
C VAL A 37 9.67 -6.70 2.97
N GLU A 38 10.46 -7.66 3.43
CA GLU A 38 11.89 -7.43 3.63
C GLU A 38 12.65 -7.93 2.42
N GLN A 39 13.63 -7.14 2.02
CA GLN A 39 14.45 -7.49 0.88
C GLN A 39 15.90 -7.33 1.28
N TYR A 40 16.71 -8.28 0.89
CA TYR A 40 18.12 -8.23 1.21
C TYR A 40 18.76 -6.98 0.60
N GLY A 41 19.42 -6.21 1.44
CA GLY A 41 20.12 -5.02 0.96
C GLY A 41 19.26 -3.82 0.66
N ARG A 42 17.96 -3.88 1.02
CA ARG A 42 17.05 -2.79 0.77
C ARG A 42 16.16 -2.57 1.98
N PRO A 43 15.63 -1.37 2.12
CA PRO A 43 14.69 -1.14 3.24
C PRO A 43 13.40 -1.91 3.03
N PRO A 44 12.72 -2.25 4.10
CA PRO A 44 11.42 -2.92 3.94
C PRO A 44 10.40 -1.99 3.29
N ILE A 45 9.44 -2.58 2.60
CA ILE A 45 8.38 -1.82 1.96
C ILE A 45 7.04 -2.36 2.43
N ALA A 46 6.02 -1.51 2.30
CA ALA A 46 4.67 -1.91 2.64
C ALA A 46 4.11 -2.84 1.57
N CYS A 47 3.28 -3.77 1.99
CA CYS A 47 2.62 -4.69 1.07
C CYS A 47 1.12 -4.63 1.31
N TYR A 48 0.38 -4.53 0.23
CA TYR A 48 -1.08 -4.43 0.27
C TYR A 48 -1.71 -5.57 -0.49
N SER A 49 -2.90 -5.94 -0.07
CA SER A 49 -3.68 -6.94 -0.78
C SER A 49 -4.31 -6.31 -2.01
N LYS A 50 -4.06 -6.88 -3.18
CA LYS A 50 -4.69 -6.40 -4.39
C LYS A 50 -6.20 -6.54 -4.31
N ARG A 51 -6.67 -7.69 -3.86
CA ARG A 51 -8.09 -7.96 -3.78
C ARG A 51 -8.80 -6.95 -2.88
N LEU A 52 -8.24 -6.70 -1.72
CA LEU A 52 -8.85 -5.77 -0.79
C LEU A 52 -8.76 -4.34 -1.28
N THR A 53 -7.65 -4.00 -1.94
CA THR A 53 -7.51 -2.66 -2.50
C THR A 53 -8.60 -2.40 -3.52
N ILE A 54 -8.83 -3.34 -4.43
CA ILE A 54 -9.86 -3.16 -5.44
C ILE A 54 -11.24 -3.07 -4.78
N SER A 55 -11.47 -3.87 -3.75
CA SER A 55 -12.73 -3.82 -3.03
C SER A 55 -12.96 -2.44 -2.41
N ILE A 56 -11.91 -1.87 -1.83
CA ILE A 56 -12.02 -0.53 -1.26
C ILE A 56 -12.37 0.49 -2.34
N LEU A 57 -11.72 0.38 -3.50
CA LEU A 57 -11.98 1.33 -4.58
C LEU A 57 -13.40 1.21 -5.09
N GLU A 58 -13.92 -0.02 -5.17
CA GLU A 58 -15.31 -0.21 -5.58
C GLU A 58 -16.26 0.52 -4.65
N LYS A 59 -16.02 0.39 -3.36
CA LYS A 59 -16.93 0.97 -2.37
C LYS A 59 -16.77 2.47 -2.25
N GLU A 60 -15.53 2.92 -2.21
CA GLU A 60 -15.28 4.34 -1.99
C GLU A 60 -15.77 5.18 -3.14
N PHE A 61 -15.58 4.71 -4.35
CA PHE A 61 -15.90 5.50 -5.52
C PHE A 61 -17.08 4.93 -6.31
N ARG A 62 -17.73 3.92 -5.77
CA ARG A 62 -18.90 3.29 -6.39
C ARG A 62 -18.60 2.85 -7.81
N LEU A 63 -17.50 2.13 -7.95
CA LEU A 63 -17.04 1.67 -9.24
C LEU A 63 -17.41 0.23 -9.47
N SER A 64 -17.54 -0.14 -10.75
CA SER A 64 -17.64 -1.54 -11.09
C SER A 64 -16.28 -2.20 -10.84
N ALA A 65 -16.28 -3.53 -10.85
CA ALA A 65 -15.03 -4.26 -10.64
C ALA A 65 -13.99 -3.88 -11.69
N ARG A 66 -14.42 -3.72 -12.92
CA ARG A 66 -13.53 -3.37 -14.00
C ARG A 66 -12.95 -1.97 -13.81
N GLN A 67 -13.81 -1.03 -13.43
CA GLN A 67 -13.35 0.33 -13.22
C GLN A 67 -12.39 0.40 -12.04
N ALA A 68 -12.69 -0.36 -10.99
CA ALA A 68 -11.80 -0.37 -9.84
C ALA A 68 -10.45 -0.98 -10.20
N GLN A 69 -10.45 -2.01 -11.03
CA GLN A 69 -9.21 -2.63 -11.49
C GLN A 69 -8.38 -1.62 -12.27
N GLU A 70 -9.01 -0.87 -13.16
CA GLU A 70 -8.31 0.13 -13.93
C GLU A 70 -7.72 1.22 -13.05
N ARG A 71 -8.50 1.66 -12.05
CA ARG A 71 -8.02 2.69 -11.14
C ARG A 71 -6.87 2.18 -10.29
N TYR A 72 -6.94 0.92 -9.86
CA TYR A 72 -5.87 0.30 -9.12
C TYR A 72 -4.57 0.32 -9.94
N GLU A 73 -4.66 -0.07 -11.20
CA GLU A 73 -3.46 -0.10 -12.04
C GLU A 73 -2.91 1.29 -12.27
N PHE A 74 -3.77 2.24 -12.45
CA PHE A 74 -3.38 3.57 -12.84
C PHE A 74 -2.87 4.41 -11.67
N GLU A 75 -3.52 4.30 -10.52
CA GLU A 75 -3.21 5.19 -9.41
C GLU A 75 -2.27 4.56 -8.39
N TYR A 76 -2.18 3.25 -8.38
CA TYR A 76 -1.36 2.60 -7.35
C TYR A 76 -0.26 1.73 -7.93
N LEU A 77 -0.62 0.82 -8.82
CA LEU A 77 0.36 -0.16 -9.29
C LEU A 77 1.49 0.47 -10.09
N GLN A 78 1.19 1.53 -10.81
CA GLN A 78 2.20 2.18 -11.64
C GLN A 78 3.09 3.16 -10.89
N ASN A 79 2.79 3.39 -9.62
CA ASN A 79 3.59 4.34 -8.86
C ASN A 79 5.02 3.85 -8.73
N ASP A 80 5.94 4.80 -8.74
CA ASP A 80 7.36 4.49 -8.65
C ASP A 80 8.00 5.45 -7.67
N PHE A 81 8.26 4.95 -6.49
CA PHE A 81 8.93 5.72 -5.45
C PHE A 81 10.29 5.10 -5.15
N ALA A 82 10.93 4.61 -6.18
CA ALA A 82 12.24 3.98 -6.07
C ALA A 82 12.16 2.81 -5.10
N ASP A 83 13.15 2.70 -4.21
CA ASP A 83 13.22 1.55 -3.30
C ASP A 83 12.12 1.53 -2.26
N ALA A 84 11.39 2.61 -2.10
CA ALA A 84 10.35 2.69 -1.08
C ALA A 84 8.96 2.35 -1.63
N THR A 85 8.86 2.01 -2.90
CA THR A 85 7.58 1.77 -3.53
C THR A 85 6.86 0.59 -2.88
N PRO A 86 5.64 0.80 -2.35
CA PRO A 86 4.89 -0.32 -1.81
C PRO A 86 4.57 -1.35 -2.90
N CYS A 87 4.42 -2.59 -2.48
CA CYS A 87 4.06 -3.65 -3.42
C CYS A 87 2.66 -4.14 -3.15
N PHE A 88 2.13 -4.87 -4.11
CA PHE A 88 0.80 -5.45 -4.00
C PHE A 88 0.89 -6.94 -4.21
N LEU A 89 0.27 -7.67 -3.30
CA LEU A 89 0.17 -9.10 -3.42
C LEU A 89 -1.06 -9.44 -4.24
N ASP A 90 -0.86 -10.14 -5.34
CA ASP A 90 -1.98 -10.56 -6.17
C ASP A 90 -2.62 -11.77 -5.52
N ASP A 91 -3.60 -11.51 -4.69
CA ASP A 91 -4.31 -12.55 -3.95
C ASP A 91 -5.70 -12.79 -4.50
N GLU A 92 -5.95 -12.40 -5.74
CA GLU A 92 -7.23 -12.67 -6.38
C GLU A 92 -7.30 -14.07 -6.95
N ASN A 93 -6.15 -14.62 -7.27
CA ASN A 93 -6.06 -15.97 -7.80
C ASN A 93 -5.31 -16.83 -6.82
N PRO A 94 -5.89 -17.95 -6.43
CA PRO A 94 -5.17 -18.87 -5.53
C PRO A 94 -3.95 -19.48 -6.17
#